data_c278534d44e3605af41a406fa37dc2d8
#
_entry.id   c278534d44e3605af41a406fa37dc2d8
#
_cell.length_a   1.000
_cell.length_b   1.000
_cell.length_c   1.000
_cell.angle_alpha   90.00
_cell.angle_beta   90.00
_cell.angle_gamma   90.00
#
_symmetry.space_group_name_H-M   'P 1'
#
loop_
_entity.id
_entity.type
_entity.pdbx_description
1 polymer ?
#
loop_
_entity_poly.entity_id
_entity_poly.type
_entity_poly.pdbx_seq_one_letter_code
_entity_poly.pdbx_strand_id
1 'polypeptide(L)'
;MTQHHRLNSSPLVVLLQQWTREASERAARPVPAVKPPDVAEQLSQWLGTVDAVQLSRALHAIETLPSQAASAQRPPVVLNMTALTGLVAKVRADLENQLTTRPTAPKPLRARADNTPVEQPDPTVETDFTTHAPRYLDLQKQMELRLQPLRAQVRQAIAQGTPRLRQVAALDAVMEHMLAPREQRLWALLPAHLERRLAHRHRQHQHRLTAQGLTDEPARWRQAGGWLWAFERDMQALLTAELQTRMEPITGLLEAAQNDTTGQQE
;
A
#
# COMPACT_ATOMS: atom_id res chain seq x y z
N MET A 1 -3.59 -21.87 -18.69
CA MET A 1 -4.54 -21.96 -17.54
C MET A 1 -3.98 -21.35 -16.25
N THR A 2 -3.36 -20.15 -16.26
CA THR A 2 -2.63 -19.62 -15.07
C THR A 2 -2.87 -18.13 -14.78
N GLN A 3 -3.84 -17.48 -15.43
CA GLN A 3 -4.06 -16.04 -15.20
C GLN A 3 -5.18 -15.66 -14.20
N HIS A 4 -6.04 -16.59 -13.81
CA HIS A 4 -7.15 -16.29 -12.88
C HIS A 4 -6.75 -16.20 -11.40
N HIS A 5 -5.55 -16.63 -11.03
CA HIS A 5 -5.09 -16.59 -9.62
C HIS A 5 -4.54 -15.24 -9.14
N ARG A 6 -4.19 -14.33 -10.06
CA ARG A 6 -3.53 -13.06 -9.68
C ARG A 6 -4.48 -11.99 -9.13
N LEU A 7 -5.76 -12.01 -9.47
CA LEU A 7 -6.71 -10.99 -9.03
C LEU A 7 -7.18 -11.14 -7.57
N ASN A 8 -7.06 -12.33 -6.99
CA ASN A 8 -7.48 -12.61 -5.61
C ASN A 8 -6.34 -12.58 -4.58
N SER A 9 -5.14 -12.19 -4.96
CA SER A 9 -3.95 -12.34 -4.12
C SER A 9 -3.16 -11.07 -3.87
N SER A 10 -3.81 -9.89 -3.83
CA SER A 10 -3.14 -8.70 -3.32
C SER A 10 -2.61 -9.01 -1.91
N PRO A 11 -1.31 -8.80 -1.63
CA PRO A 11 -0.72 -9.08 -0.32
C PRO A 11 -1.46 -8.38 0.82
N LEU A 12 -2.02 -7.20 0.55
CA LEU A 12 -2.82 -6.44 1.49
C LEU A 12 -4.12 -7.18 1.84
N VAL A 13 -4.84 -7.69 0.84
CA VAL A 13 -6.11 -8.43 1.04
C VAL A 13 -5.84 -9.71 1.81
N VAL A 14 -4.80 -10.45 1.46
CA VAL A 14 -4.40 -11.68 2.16
C VAL A 14 -4.10 -11.41 3.64
N LEU A 15 -3.32 -10.37 3.91
CA LEU A 15 -2.96 -9.96 5.27
C LEU A 15 -4.19 -9.59 6.11
N LEU A 16 -5.09 -8.76 5.57
CA LEU A 16 -6.30 -8.34 6.28
C LEU A 16 -7.28 -9.50 6.50
N GLN A 17 -7.39 -10.41 5.55
CA GLN A 17 -8.19 -11.64 5.71
C GLN A 17 -7.62 -12.55 6.79
N GLN A 18 -6.30 -12.72 6.83
CA GLN A 18 -5.64 -13.48 7.88
C GLN A 18 -5.93 -12.90 9.25
N TRP A 19 -5.79 -11.58 9.44
CA TRP A 19 -6.08 -10.92 10.72
C TRP A 19 -7.54 -11.08 11.15
N THR A 20 -8.47 -11.03 10.18
CA THR A 20 -9.90 -11.23 10.45
C THR A 20 -10.19 -12.66 10.88
N ARG A 21 -9.55 -13.67 10.26
CA ARG A 21 -9.68 -15.07 10.67
C ARG A 21 -9.13 -15.31 12.07
N GLU A 22 -7.92 -14.83 12.37
CA GLU A 22 -7.31 -14.96 13.69
C GLU A 22 -8.17 -14.34 14.80
N ALA A 23 -8.86 -13.22 14.50
CA ALA A 23 -9.80 -12.59 15.42
C ALA A 23 -11.09 -13.43 15.60
N SER A 24 -11.59 -14.06 14.53
CA SER A 24 -12.85 -14.83 14.52
C SER A 24 -12.71 -16.20 15.15
N GLU A 25 -11.60 -16.91 14.95
CA GLU A 25 -11.35 -18.27 15.49
C GLU A 25 -11.42 -18.31 17.01
N ARG A 26 -11.14 -17.20 17.69
CA ARG A 26 -11.20 -17.09 19.15
C ARG A 26 -12.51 -16.54 19.68
N ALA A 27 -13.37 -16.03 18.82
CA ALA A 27 -14.67 -15.48 19.22
C ALA A 27 -15.75 -16.54 19.42
N ALA A 28 -15.43 -17.84 19.29
CA ALA A 28 -16.32 -19.01 19.50
C ALA A 28 -17.69 -18.94 18.80
N ARG A 29 -17.85 -18.10 17.78
CA ARG A 29 -19.03 -18.06 16.91
C ARG A 29 -18.64 -18.45 15.50
N PRO A 30 -19.20 -19.53 14.93
CA PRO A 30 -19.01 -19.81 13.52
C PRO A 30 -19.64 -18.68 12.73
N VAL A 31 -18.81 -17.77 12.20
CA VAL A 31 -19.25 -16.84 11.17
C VAL A 31 -19.54 -17.70 9.94
N PRO A 32 -20.76 -17.66 9.37
CA PRO A 32 -21.06 -18.41 8.16
C PRO A 32 -20.01 -18.02 7.12
N ALA A 33 -19.43 -19.04 6.47
CA ALA A 33 -18.47 -18.83 5.39
C ALA A 33 -19.16 -18.05 4.27
N VAL A 34 -19.06 -16.74 4.32
CA VAL A 34 -19.51 -15.87 3.24
C VAL A 34 -18.63 -16.20 2.04
N LYS A 35 -19.23 -16.82 1.03
CA LYS A 35 -18.59 -17.06 -0.26
C LYS A 35 -17.99 -15.73 -0.72
N PRO A 36 -16.67 -15.66 -1.01
CA PRO A 36 -16.11 -14.40 -1.48
C PRO A 36 -16.91 -13.94 -2.70
N PRO A 37 -17.41 -12.69 -2.71
CA PRO A 37 -18.18 -12.19 -3.82
C PRO A 37 -17.33 -12.27 -5.09
N ASP A 38 -17.98 -12.57 -6.21
CA ASP A 38 -17.34 -12.63 -7.53
C ASP A 38 -16.65 -11.29 -7.81
N VAL A 39 -15.42 -11.33 -8.31
CA VAL A 39 -14.64 -10.13 -8.68
C VAL A 39 -15.42 -9.24 -9.65
N ALA A 40 -16.18 -9.83 -10.58
CA ALA A 40 -17.06 -9.11 -11.49
C ALA A 40 -18.19 -8.40 -10.75
N GLU A 41 -18.77 -9.02 -9.73
CA GLU A 41 -19.80 -8.44 -8.88
C GLU A 41 -19.24 -7.31 -8.01
N GLN A 42 -18.04 -7.46 -7.44
CA GLN A 42 -17.36 -6.38 -6.72
C GLN A 42 -17.02 -5.20 -7.61
N LEU A 43 -16.50 -5.44 -8.82
CA LEU A 43 -16.22 -4.38 -9.78
C LEU A 43 -17.51 -3.67 -10.24
N SER A 44 -18.62 -4.39 -10.41
CA SER A 44 -19.91 -3.78 -10.76
C SER A 44 -20.47 -2.89 -9.64
N GLN A 45 -20.18 -3.22 -8.38
CA GLN A 45 -20.51 -2.38 -7.23
C GLN A 45 -19.60 -1.15 -7.10
N TRP A 46 -18.36 -1.25 -7.62
CA TRP A 46 -17.39 -0.16 -7.58
C TRP A 46 -17.56 0.82 -8.74
N LEU A 47 -17.97 0.33 -9.91
CA LEU A 47 -18.23 1.15 -11.09
C LEU A 47 -19.74 1.38 -11.22
N GLY A 48 -20.19 2.55 -10.82
CA GLY A 48 -21.55 2.97 -11.10
C GLY A 48 -21.80 3.13 -12.61
N THR A 49 -23.06 3.18 -13.03
CA THR A 49 -23.43 3.41 -14.44
C THR A 49 -22.80 4.68 -15.02
N VAL A 50 -22.64 5.73 -14.21
CA VAL A 50 -21.98 6.98 -14.61
C VAL A 50 -20.50 6.74 -14.91
N ASP A 51 -19.82 5.98 -14.05
CA ASP A 51 -18.41 5.63 -14.25
C ASP A 51 -18.20 4.77 -15.50
N ALA A 52 -19.12 3.80 -15.74
CA ALA A 52 -19.06 2.95 -16.93
C ALA A 52 -19.22 3.78 -18.22
N VAL A 53 -20.12 4.76 -18.23
CA VAL A 53 -20.29 5.68 -19.36
C VAL A 53 -19.07 6.56 -19.56
N GLN A 54 -18.48 7.09 -18.47
CA GLN A 54 -17.26 7.89 -18.54
C GLN A 54 -16.08 7.06 -19.08
N LEU A 55 -15.93 5.83 -18.57
CA LEU A 55 -14.89 4.91 -19.06
C LEU A 55 -15.08 4.57 -20.53
N SER A 56 -16.29 4.26 -20.96
CA SER A 56 -16.60 3.98 -22.36
C SER A 56 -16.29 5.15 -23.28
N ARG A 57 -16.66 6.37 -22.87
CA ARG A 57 -16.33 7.59 -23.63
C ARG A 57 -14.83 7.83 -23.69
N ALA A 58 -14.12 7.64 -22.57
CA ALA A 58 -12.69 7.79 -22.51
C ALA A 58 -11.96 6.76 -23.38
N LEU A 59 -12.39 5.48 -23.35
CA LEU A 59 -11.84 4.44 -24.20
C LEU A 59 -12.04 4.78 -25.67
N HIS A 60 -13.25 5.20 -26.06
CA HIS A 60 -13.52 5.61 -27.43
C HIS A 60 -12.68 6.84 -27.86
N ALA A 61 -12.51 7.82 -26.99
CA ALA A 61 -11.64 8.96 -27.25
C ALA A 61 -10.16 8.55 -27.39
N ILE A 62 -9.70 7.56 -26.59
CA ILE A 62 -8.34 7.02 -26.65
C ILE A 62 -8.13 6.23 -27.95
N GLU A 63 -9.10 5.42 -28.38
CA GLU A 63 -9.06 4.67 -29.64
C GLU A 63 -9.05 5.58 -30.86
N THR A 64 -9.80 6.70 -30.78
CA THR A 64 -9.86 7.71 -31.84
C THR A 64 -8.71 8.73 -31.79
N LEU A 65 -7.84 8.67 -30.77
CA LEU A 65 -6.60 9.42 -30.78
C LEU A 65 -5.90 9.13 -32.10
N PRO A 66 -5.72 10.14 -33.00
CA PRO A 66 -5.16 9.88 -34.29
C PRO A 66 -3.83 9.17 -34.10
N SER A 67 -3.74 7.98 -34.71
CA SER A 67 -2.45 7.38 -35.01
C SER A 67 -1.77 8.44 -35.86
N GLN A 68 -1.03 9.36 -35.22
CA GLN A 68 -0.38 10.46 -35.90
C GLN A 68 0.78 9.93 -36.77
N ALA A 69 0.44 9.03 -37.66
CA ALA A 69 1.19 8.85 -38.89
C ALA A 69 1.15 10.12 -39.78
N ALA A 70 0.22 11.05 -39.50
CA ALA A 70 0.04 12.29 -40.27
C ALA A 70 0.86 13.49 -39.78
N SER A 71 1.40 13.48 -38.55
CA SER A 71 2.37 14.50 -38.13
C SER A 71 3.79 13.90 -38.13
N ALA A 72 4.23 13.54 -39.31
CA ALA A 72 5.52 12.92 -39.64
C ALA A 72 6.75 13.82 -39.37
N GLN A 73 6.80 14.57 -38.30
CA GLN A 73 7.91 15.49 -38.04
C GLN A 73 8.67 15.29 -36.75
N ARG A 74 8.29 14.33 -35.91
CA ARG A 74 9.09 14.02 -34.73
C ARG A 74 9.31 12.53 -34.62
N PRO A 75 10.56 12.04 -34.77
CA PRO A 75 10.84 10.61 -34.55
C PRO A 75 10.39 10.23 -33.13
N PRO A 76 9.86 9.01 -32.94
CA PRO A 76 9.50 8.57 -31.60
C PRO A 76 10.70 8.67 -30.69
N VAL A 77 10.50 9.29 -29.54
CA VAL A 77 11.56 9.39 -28.53
C VAL A 77 11.87 8.00 -28.04
N VAL A 78 13.11 7.55 -28.23
CA VAL A 78 13.55 6.26 -27.68
C VAL A 78 13.47 6.35 -26.15
N LEU A 79 12.56 5.57 -25.57
CA LEU A 79 12.39 5.50 -24.11
C LEU A 79 13.65 4.93 -23.49
N ASN A 80 14.25 5.68 -22.56
CA ASN A 80 15.34 5.14 -21.75
C ASN A 80 14.75 4.27 -20.62
N MET A 81 14.43 3.03 -20.95
CA MET A 81 13.83 2.06 -20.03
C MET A 81 14.71 1.79 -18.81
N THR A 82 16.03 1.76 -18.98
CA THR A 82 16.98 1.54 -17.88
C THR A 82 16.90 2.66 -16.84
N ALA A 83 16.88 3.92 -17.29
CA ALA A 83 16.75 5.06 -16.39
C ALA A 83 15.38 5.08 -15.68
N LEU A 84 14.31 4.76 -16.40
CA LEU A 84 12.96 4.75 -15.85
C LEU A 84 12.77 3.65 -14.80
N THR A 85 13.21 2.42 -15.11
CA THR A 85 13.19 1.30 -14.18
C THR A 85 14.09 1.56 -12.96
N GLY A 86 15.27 2.14 -13.17
CA GLY A 86 16.17 2.52 -12.08
C GLY A 86 15.58 3.57 -11.15
N LEU A 87 14.86 4.56 -11.68
CA LEU A 87 14.14 5.56 -10.88
C LEU A 87 13.07 4.91 -10.00
N VAL A 88 12.23 4.04 -10.58
CA VAL A 88 11.16 3.36 -9.85
C VAL A 88 11.74 2.44 -8.78
N ALA A 89 12.77 1.67 -9.11
CA ALA A 89 13.47 0.80 -8.15
C ALA A 89 14.08 1.59 -6.99
N LYS A 90 14.68 2.75 -7.27
CA LYS A 90 15.24 3.63 -6.24
C LYS A 90 14.16 4.15 -5.28
N VAL A 91 13.07 4.71 -5.81
CA VAL A 91 11.98 5.25 -4.96
C VAL A 91 11.36 4.14 -4.12
N ARG A 92 11.18 2.95 -4.71
CA ARG A 92 10.69 1.78 -3.97
C ARG A 92 11.64 1.40 -2.82
N ALA A 93 12.93 1.25 -3.09
CA ALA A 93 13.92 0.89 -2.08
C ALA A 93 14.01 1.95 -0.96
N ASP A 94 13.95 3.25 -1.31
CA ASP A 94 13.95 4.34 -0.35
C ASP A 94 12.72 4.27 0.59
N LEU A 95 11.53 3.97 0.04
CA LEU A 95 10.31 3.79 0.83
C LEU A 95 10.40 2.53 1.70
N GLU A 96 10.81 1.39 1.16
CA GLU A 96 11.00 0.14 1.92
C GLU A 96 11.97 0.35 3.10
N ASN A 97 13.06 1.06 2.90
CA ASN A 97 14.01 1.41 3.96
C ASN A 97 13.37 2.29 5.04
N GLN A 98 12.52 3.25 4.67
CA GLN A 98 11.81 4.08 5.65
C GLN A 98 10.80 3.28 6.47
N LEU A 99 10.11 2.32 5.86
CA LEU A 99 9.15 1.45 6.54
C LEU A 99 9.84 0.52 7.54
N THR A 100 11.08 0.09 7.23
CA THR A 100 11.85 -0.83 8.09
C THR A 100 12.63 -0.12 9.18
N THR A 101 12.97 1.16 8.97
CA THR A 101 13.76 1.93 9.93
C THR A 101 12.92 2.23 11.17
N ARG A 102 13.34 1.66 12.30
CA ARG A 102 12.75 2.03 13.59
C ARG A 102 13.17 3.46 13.93
N PRO A 103 12.25 4.35 14.34
CA PRO A 103 12.64 5.63 14.88
C PRO A 103 13.58 5.38 16.06
N THR A 104 14.82 5.81 15.91
CA THR A 104 15.70 5.92 17.07
C THR A 104 15.02 6.90 18.02
N ALA A 105 14.79 6.49 19.27
CA ALA A 105 14.28 7.40 20.29
C ALA A 105 15.06 8.72 20.17
N PRO A 106 14.39 9.90 20.18
CA PRO A 106 15.09 11.16 20.09
C PRO A 106 16.21 11.14 21.12
N LYS A 107 17.47 11.27 20.65
CA LYS A 107 18.59 11.42 21.57
C LYS A 107 18.23 12.56 22.49
N PRO A 108 18.22 12.37 23.82
CA PRO A 108 17.94 13.46 24.72
C PRO A 108 18.91 14.58 24.36
N LEU A 109 18.37 15.69 23.86
CA LEU A 109 19.11 16.93 23.72
C LEU A 109 19.75 17.12 25.09
N ARG A 110 21.09 17.14 25.12
CA ARG A 110 21.93 17.23 26.31
C ARG A 110 21.17 17.91 27.43
N ALA A 111 20.58 17.11 28.32
CA ALA A 111 19.90 17.61 29.49
C ALA A 111 20.97 18.39 30.29
N ARG A 112 20.76 19.69 30.43
CA ARG A 112 21.34 20.41 31.56
C ARG A 112 21.09 19.55 32.80
N ALA A 113 22.11 19.34 33.57
CA ALA A 113 22.10 18.55 34.80
C ALA A 113 21.12 19.18 35.80
N ASP A 114 19.84 18.98 35.58
CA ASP A 114 18.80 19.13 36.58
C ASP A 114 18.40 17.70 36.96
N ASN A 115 18.65 17.43 38.24
CA ASN A 115 18.48 16.13 38.90
C ASN A 115 16.98 15.82 39.12
N THR A 116 16.11 16.10 38.16
CA THR A 116 14.72 15.66 38.20
C THR A 116 14.68 14.17 37.83
N PRO A 117 14.05 13.32 38.65
CA PRO A 117 13.84 11.92 38.29
C PRO A 117 13.16 11.87 36.92
N VAL A 118 13.79 11.22 35.94
CA VAL A 118 13.15 10.95 34.65
C VAL A 118 11.96 10.07 34.98
N GLU A 119 10.78 10.67 34.97
CA GLU A 119 9.50 9.98 35.13
C GLU A 119 9.45 8.91 34.03
N GLN A 120 9.48 7.65 34.43
CA GLN A 120 9.41 6.56 33.49
C GLN A 120 8.06 6.68 32.75
N PRO A 121 8.04 6.73 31.40
CA PRO A 121 6.79 6.85 30.68
C PRO A 121 5.85 5.74 31.12
N ASP A 122 4.62 6.13 31.47
CA ASP A 122 3.57 5.19 31.88
C ASP A 122 3.39 4.11 30.79
N PRO A 123 3.65 2.84 31.10
CA PRO A 123 3.53 1.77 30.11
C PRO A 123 2.11 1.63 29.55
N THR A 124 1.09 2.13 30.25
CA THR A 124 -0.30 2.09 29.76
C THR A 124 -0.50 2.93 28.50
N VAL A 125 0.28 3.98 28.28
CA VAL A 125 0.27 4.80 27.07
C VAL A 125 0.57 3.97 25.82
N GLU A 126 1.39 2.93 25.95
CA GLU A 126 1.75 2.05 24.84
C GLU A 126 0.59 1.13 24.40
N THR A 127 -0.41 0.96 25.22
CA THR A 127 -1.61 0.17 24.89
C THR A 127 -2.64 0.95 24.09
N ASP A 128 -2.50 2.28 24.04
CA ASP A 128 -3.36 3.17 23.28
C ASP A 128 -2.87 3.32 21.82
N PHE A 129 -3.76 3.11 20.86
CA PHE A 129 -3.46 3.25 19.45
C PHE A 129 -3.06 4.70 19.07
N THR A 130 -3.53 5.69 19.81
CA THR A 130 -3.19 7.10 19.58
C THR A 130 -1.68 7.37 19.65
N THR A 131 -0.93 6.55 20.36
CA THR A 131 0.54 6.61 20.44
C THR A 131 1.21 6.13 19.15
N HIS A 132 0.61 5.17 18.46
CA HIS A 132 1.17 4.53 17.26
C HIS A 132 0.63 5.13 15.96
N ALA A 133 -0.59 5.66 15.98
CA ALA A 133 -1.28 6.20 14.81
C ALA A 133 -0.50 7.30 14.08
N PRO A 134 0.15 8.29 14.76
CA PRO A 134 0.86 9.36 14.08
C PRO A 134 1.98 8.84 13.17
N ARG A 135 2.74 7.85 13.63
CA ARG A 135 3.80 7.22 12.85
C ARG A 135 3.26 6.52 11.61
N TYR A 136 2.17 5.76 11.76
CA TYR A 136 1.55 5.07 10.64
C TYR A 136 1.05 6.06 9.60
N LEU A 137 0.31 7.08 10.02
CA LEU A 137 -0.26 8.10 9.14
C LEU A 137 0.82 8.94 8.44
N ASP A 138 1.92 9.25 9.13
CA ASP A 138 3.05 9.97 8.52
C ASP A 138 3.71 9.13 7.41
N LEU A 139 3.97 7.85 7.65
CA LEU A 139 4.52 6.95 6.63
C LEU A 139 3.56 6.77 5.45
N GLN A 140 2.26 6.66 5.70
CA GLN A 140 1.23 6.59 4.66
C GLN A 140 1.23 7.86 3.80
N LYS A 141 1.31 9.03 4.43
CA LYS A 141 1.41 10.32 3.74
C LYS A 141 2.70 10.44 2.92
N GLN A 142 3.82 9.96 3.46
CA GLN A 142 5.10 9.96 2.72
C GLN A 142 5.05 9.05 1.48
N MET A 143 4.41 7.88 1.57
CA MET A 143 4.16 7.04 0.40
C MET A 143 3.35 7.79 -0.67
N GLU A 144 2.25 8.41 -0.29
CA GLU A 144 1.41 9.17 -1.20
C GLU A 144 2.19 10.29 -1.91
N LEU A 145 2.90 11.12 -1.14
CA LEU A 145 3.69 12.24 -1.65
C LEU A 145 4.80 11.82 -2.64
N ARG A 146 5.30 10.60 -2.55
CA ARG A 146 6.34 10.09 -3.45
C ARG A 146 5.79 9.31 -4.63
N LEU A 147 4.72 8.54 -4.43
CA LEU A 147 4.18 7.67 -5.47
C LEU A 147 3.33 8.41 -6.49
N GLN A 148 2.58 9.43 -6.09
CA GLN A 148 1.80 10.25 -7.03
C GLN A 148 2.68 10.91 -8.11
N PRO A 149 3.73 11.68 -7.77
CA PRO A 149 4.59 12.28 -8.79
C PRO A 149 5.39 11.23 -9.58
N LEU A 150 5.78 10.11 -8.97
CA LEU A 150 6.43 9.01 -9.66
C LEU A 150 5.53 8.41 -10.75
N ARG A 151 4.27 8.11 -10.44
CA ARG A 151 3.28 7.62 -11.40
C ARG A 151 3.09 8.61 -12.55
N ALA A 152 2.92 9.88 -12.23
CA ALA A 152 2.78 10.94 -13.22
C ALA A 152 4.03 11.04 -14.13
N GLN A 153 5.23 10.94 -13.58
CA GLN A 153 6.48 10.97 -14.32
C GLN A 153 6.64 9.77 -15.25
N VAL A 154 6.34 8.55 -14.76
CA VAL A 154 6.37 7.34 -15.58
C VAL A 154 5.35 7.44 -16.71
N ARG A 155 4.11 7.84 -16.43
CA ARG A 155 3.06 8.04 -17.41
C ARG A 155 3.45 9.07 -18.46
N GLN A 156 4.04 10.20 -18.07
CA GLN A 156 4.50 11.22 -18.99
C GLN A 156 5.62 10.71 -19.89
N ALA A 157 6.55 9.92 -19.36
CA ALA A 157 7.63 9.32 -20.14
C ALA A 157 7.08 8.37 -21.21
N ILE A 158 6.21 7.43 -20.84
CA ILE A 158 5.65 6.45 -21.78
C ILE A 158 4.71 7.12 -22.81
N ALA A 159 4.06 8.22 -22.47
CA ALA A 159 3.22 8.98 -23.40
C ALA A 159 4.01 9.61 -24.57
N GLN A 160 5.33 9.68 -24.49
CA GLN A 160 6.19 10.14 -25.58
C GLN A 160 6.63 9.01 -26.53
N GLY A 161 6.32 7.75 -26.18
CA GLY A 161 6.65 6.58 -26.96
C GLY A 161 5.69 6.33 -28.14
N THR A 162 5.45 5.07 -28.42
CA THR A 162 4.57 4.62 -29.51
C THR A 162 3.11 5.05 -29.33
N PRO A 163 2.30 5.01 -30.40
CA PRO A 163 0.86 5.27 -30.28
C PRO A 163 0.18 4.40 -29.23
N ARG A 164 0.58 3.12 -29.13
CA ARG A 164 0.08 2.16 -28.14
C ARG A 164 0.42 2.61 -26.72
N LEU A 165 1.63 3.06 -26.47
CA LEU A 165 2.04 3.56 -25.17
C LEU A 165 1.33 4.85 -24.78
N ARG A 166 1.05 5.73 -25.74
CA ARG A 166 0.21 6.92 -25.53
C ARG A 166 -1.20 6.55 -25.10
N GLN A 167 -1.79 5.54 -25.72
CA GLN A 167 -3.11 5.03 -25.34
C GLN A 167 -3.09 4.45 -23.90
N VAL A 168 -2.07 3.67 -23.55
CA VAL A 168 -1.89 3.13 -22.19
C VAL A 168 -1.75 4.26 -21.17
N ALA A 169 -0.95 5.27 -21.46
CA ALA A 169 -0.78 6.44 -20.59
C ALA A 169 -2.09 7.22 -20.38
N ALA A 170 -2.86 7.40 -21.45
CA ALA A 170 -4.16 8.05 -21.40
C ALA A 170 -5.18 7.23 -20.59
N LEU A 171 -5.19 5.91 -20.77
CA LEU A 171 -6.04 5.01 -19.98
C LEU A 171 -5.68 5.06 -18.50
N ASP A 172 -4.40 5.00 -18.14
CA ASP A 172 -3.96 5.12 -16.76
C ASP A 172 -4.40 6.44 -16.11
N ALA A 173 -4.32 7.56 -16.84
CA ALA A 173 -4.77 8.86 -16.35
C ALA A 173 -6.29 8.87 -16.03
N VAL A 174 -7.09 8.27 -16.91
CA VAL A 174 -8.54 8.15 -16.71
C VAL A 174 -8.86 7.26 -15.50
N MET A 175 -8.20 6.10 -15.43
CA MET A 175 -8.38 5.15 -14.32
C MET A 175 -7.98 5.78 -12.98
N GLU A 176 -6.85 6.48 -12.92
CA GLU A 176 -6.43 7.21 -11.73
C GLU A 176 -7.48 8.22 -11.29
N HIS A 177 -7.97 9.05 -12.23
CA HIS A 177 -8.99 10.07 -11.93
C HIS A 177 -10.28 9.45 -11.38
N MET A 178 -10.72 8.34 -11.93
CA MET A 178 -11.95 7.65 -11.52
C MET A 178 -11.81 6.92 -10.19
N LEU A 179 -10.64 6.30 -9.93
CA LEU A 179 -10.44 5.42 -8.78
C LEU A 179 -9.86 6.14 -7.56
N ALA A 180 -9.11 7.23 -7.73
CA ALA A 180 -8.43 7.92 -6.64
C ALA A 180 -9.34 8.27 -5.44
N PRO A 181 -10.59 8.78 -5.60
CA PRO A 181 -11.44 9.06 -4.45
C PRO A 181 -11.87 7.81 -3.68
N ARG A 182 -11.96 6.67 -4.38
CA ARG A 182 -12.32 5.37 -3.77
C ARG A 182 -11.13 4.75 -3.07
N GLU A 183 -9.97 4.79 -3.71
CA GLU A 183 -8.71 4.35 -3.12
C GLU A 183 -8.42 5.11 -1.82
N GLN A 184 -8.56 6.43 -1.80
CA GLN A 184 -8.37 7.24 -0.60
C GLN A 184 -9.30 6.81 0.56
N ARG A 185 -10.56 6.49 0.26
CA ARG A 185 -11.49 5.97 1.29
C ARG A 185 -11.03 4.61 1.84
N LEU A 186 -10.50 3.74 0.98
CA LEU A 186 -9.99 2.43 1.41
C LEU A 186 -8.75 2.60 2.28
N TRP A 187 -7.81 3.45 1.87
CA TRP A 187 -6.61 3.73 2.66
C TRP A 187 -6.94 4.33 4.03
N ALA A 188 -7.97 5.16 4.11
CA ALA A 188 -8.45 5.74 5.37
C ALA A 188 -9.04 4.69 6.35
N LEU A 189 -9.38 3.49 5.90
CA LEU A 189 -9.88 2.41 6.77
C LEU A 189 -8.75 1.59 7.41
N LEU A 190 -7.53 1.63 6.88
CA LEU A 190 -6.43 0.79 7.36
C LEU A 190 -6.02 1.09 8.81
N PRO A 191 -5.98 2.34 9.30
CA PRO A 191 -5.70 2.61 10.71
C PRO A 191 -6.64 1.87 11.67
N ALA A 192 -7.94 1.77 11.35
CA ALA A 192 -8.89 1.05 12.19
C ALA A 192 -8.65 -0.48 12.22
N HIS A 193 -8.07 -1.05 11.15
CA HIS A 193 -7.62 -2.45 11.15
C HIS A 193 -6.39 -2.63 12.05
N LEU A 194 -5.48 -1.66 12.03
CA LEU A 194 -4.27 -1.68 12.85
C LEU A 194 -4.60 -1.51 14.34
N GLU A 195 -5.54 -0.62 14.68
CA GLU A 195 -6.06 -0.46 16.05
C GLU A 195 -6.64 -1.76 16.60
N ARG A 196 -7.50 -2.43 15.81
CA ARG A 196 -8.03 -3.75 16.17
C ARG A 196 -6.93 -4.78 16.35
N ARG A 197 -5.86 -4.69 15.55
CA ARG A 197 -4.70 -5.57 15.66
C ARG A 197 -3.91 -5.33 16.94
N LEU A 198 -3.70 -4.06 17.35
CA LEU A 198 -3.09 -3.70 18.63
C LEU A 198 -3.88 -4.31 19.79
N ALA A 199 -5.18 -4.06 19.83
CA ALA A 199 -6.06 -4.59 20.86
C ALA A 199 -6.07 -6.15 20.89
N HIS A 200 -5.96 -6.80 19.72
CA HIS A 200 -5.85 -8.25 19.63
C HIS A 200 -4.55 -8.76 20.23
N ARG A 201 -3.41 -8.15 19.88
CA ARG A 201 -2.09 -8.50 20.41
C ARG A 201 -2.00 -8.31 21.92
N HIS A 202 -2.54 -7.21 22.43
CA HIS A 202 -2.59 -6.93 23.87
C HIS A 202 -3.45 -7.97 24.61
N ARG A 203 -4.66 -8.26 24.14
CA ARG A 203 -5.52 -9.31 24.73
C ARG A 203 -4.84 -10.69 24.72
N GLN A 204 -4.17 -11.04 23.63
CA GLN A 204 -3.42 -12.29 23.52
C GLN A 204 -2.30 -12.37 24.57
N HIS A 205 -1.60 -11.26 24.80
CA HIS A 205 -0.58 -11.15 25.83
C HIS A 205 -1.17 -11.35 27.23
N GLN A 206 -2.26 -10.67 27.56
CA GLN A 206 -2.96 -10.79 28.86
C GLN A 206 -3.44 -12.21 29.12
N HIS A 207 -4.03 -12.87 28.11
CA HIS A 207 -4.42 -14.27 28.23
C HIS A 207 -3.25 -15.21 28.51
N ARG A 208 -2.10 -14.97 27.87
CA ARG A 208 -0.90 -15.77 28.11
C ARG A 208 -0.38 -15.59 29.53
N LEU A 209 -0.33 -14.36 30.04
CA LEU A 209 0.10 -14.08 31.41
C LEU A 209 -0.81 -14.77 32.43
N THR A 210 -2.11 -14.65 32.25
CA THR A 210 -3.10 -15.29 33.16
C THR A 210 -2.98 -16.83 33.11
N ALA A 211 -2.84 -17.43 31.91
CA ALA A 211 -2.74 -18.87 31.77
C ALA A 211 -1.44 -19.46 32.35
N GLN A 212 -0.38 -18.68 32.40
CA GLN A 212 0.94 -19.09 32.89
C GLN A 212 1.24 -18.59 34.31
N GLY A 213 0.35 -17.79 34.90
CA GLY A 213 0.58 -17.18 36.23
C GLY A 213 1.77 -16.23 36.26
N LEU A 214 2.08 -15.58 35.12
CA LEU A 214 3.22 -14.67 34.99
C LEU A 214 2.82 -13.24 35.31
N THR A 215 3.77 -12.50 35.89
CA THR A 215 3.64 -11.04 36.08
C THR A 215 3.95 -10.32 34.79
N ASP A 216 3.23 -9.26 34.47
CA ASP A 216 3.49 -8.43 33.30
C ASP A 216 4.74 -7.56 33.51
N GLU A 217 5.67 -7.64 32.55
CA GLU A 217 6.92 -6.89 32.57
C GLU A 217 6.98 -5.93 31.37
N PRO A 218 6.60 -4.66 31.51
CA PRO A 218 6.59 -3.69 30.42
C PRO A 218 7.91 -3.55 29.67
N ALA A 219 9.04 -3.71 30.36
CA ALA A 219 10.37 -3.67 29.74
C ALA A 219 10.58 -4.74 28.67
N ARG A 220 9.80 -5.82 28.67
CA ARG A 220 9.87 -6.92 27.69
C ARG A 220 8.94 -6.73 26.50
N TRP A 221 7.98 -5.81 26.54
CA TRP A 221 6.97 -5.66 25.49
C TRP A 221 7.57 -5.40 24.10
N ARG A 222 8.65 -4.58 24.06
CA ARG A 222 9.36 -4.20 22.81
C ARG A 222 10.53 -5.11 22.47
N GLN A 223 10.85 -6.08 23.32
CA GLN A 223 11.89 -7.06 23.02
C GLN A 223 11.38 -8.14 22.07
N ALA A 224 12.29 -8.86 21.41
CA ALA A 224 11.95 -9.97 20.53
C ALA A 224 11.06 -10.99 21.27
N GLY A 225 9.88 -11.30 20.71
CA GLY A 225 8.86 -12.13 21.33
C GLY A 225 7.86 -11.39 22.23
N GLY A 226 8.06 -10.10 22.51
CA GLY A 226 7.07 -9.27 23.19
C GLY A 226 5.87 -8.94 22.31
N TRP A 227 4.73 -8.63 22.94
CA TRP A 227 3.50 -8.38 22.19
C TRP A 227 3.55 -7.08 21.38
N LEU A 228 4.19 -6.04 21.91
CA LEU A 228 4.34 -4.76 21.23
C LEU A 228 5.33 -4.86 20.06
N TRP A 229 6.40 -5.64 20.23
CA TRP A 229 7.31 -5.98 19.13
C TRP A 229 6.56 -6.72 18.00
N ALA A 230 5.67 -7.66 18.35
CA ALA A 230 4.85 -8.36 17.37
C ALA A 230 3.87 -7.40 16.66
N PHE A 231 3.28 -6.45 17.39
CA PHE A 231 2.43 -5.42 16.80
C PHE A 231 3.21 -4.50 15.85
N GLU A 232 4.42 -4.07 16.21
CA GLU A 232 5.27 -3.27 15.32
C GLU A 232 5.58 -3.99 14.01
N ARG A 233 5.77 -5.30 14.07
CA ARG A 233 5.94 -6.13 12.86
C ARG A 233 4.65 -6.24 12.04
N ASP A 234 3.51 -6.35 12.68
CA ASP A 234 2.20 -6.34 12.00
C ASP A 234 1.99 -4.99 11.28
N MET A 235 2.32 -3.88 11.92
CA MET A 235 2.25 -2.53 11.32
C MET A 235 3.20 -2.41 10.12
N GLN A 236 4.42 -2.91 10.23
CA GLN A 236 5.38 -2.93 9.13
C GLN A 236 4.89 -3.79 7.96
N ALA A 237 4.33 -4.97 8.24
CA ALA A 237 3.76 -5.83 7.22
C ALA A 237 2.58 -5.17 6.49
N LEU A 238 1.71 -4.44 7.21
CA LEU A 238 0.61 -3.69 6.62
C LEU A 238 1.12 -2.58 5.70
N LEU A 239 2.08 -1.77 6.16
CA LEU A 239 2.67 -0.69 5.35
C LEU A 239 3.38 -1.24 4.11
N THR A 240 4.08 -2.37 4.22
CA THR A 240 4.73 -3.01 3.07
C THR A 240 3.70 -3.51 2.06
N ALA A 241 2.62 -4.14 2.51
CA ALA A 241 1.54 -4.61 1.64
C ALA A 241 0.79 -3.43 0.98
N GLU A 242 0.59 -2.34 1.70
CA GLU A 242 0.04 -1.09 1.16
C GLU A 242 0.95 -0.50 0.09
N LEU A 243 2.27 -0.40 0.34
CA LEU A 243 3.25 0.07 -0.63
C LEU A 243 3.21 -0.77 -1.92
N GLN A 244 3.19 -2.10 -1.79
CA GLN A 244 3.12 -2.99 -2.95
C GLN A 244 1.86 -2.72 -3.78
N THR A 245 0.69 -2.62 -3.14
CA THR A 245 -0.57 -2.34 -3.84
C THR A 245 -0.56 -0.97 -4.54
N ARG A 246 -0.03 0.07 -3.88
CA ARG A 246 0.09 1.41 -4.48
C ARG A 246 1.10 1.46 -5.64
N MET A 247 2.07 0.55 -5.67
CA MET A 247 3.05 0.43 -6.76
C MET A 247 2.53 -0.32 -7.99
N GLU A 248 1.46 -1.12 -7.87
CA GLU A 248 0.94 -1.94 -8.97
C GLU A 248 0.67 -1.15 -10.27
N PRO A 249 0.01 0.03 -10.25
CA PRO A 249 -0.21 0.80 -11.48
C PRO A 249 1.11 1.26 -12.13
N ILE A 250 2.09 1.66 -11.33
CA ILE A 250 3.40 2.11 -11.81
C ILE A 250 4.16 0.94 -12.47
N THR A 251 4.10 -0.23 -11.83
CA THR A 251 4.70 -1.47 -12.36
C THR A 251 4.04 -1.87 -13.68
N GLY A 252 2.71 -1.80 -13.74
CA GLY A 252 1.96 -2.09 -14.98
C GLY A 252 2.32 -1.15 -16.14
N LEU A 253 2.53 0.13 -15.87
CA LEU A 253 3.01 1.08 -16.88
C LEU A 253 4.41 0.73 -17.40
N LEU A 254 5.33 0.31 -16.52
CA LEU A 254 6.67 -0.13 -16.91
C LEU A 254 6.64 -1.42 -17.72
N GLU A 255 5.84 -2.40 -17.30
CA GLU A 255 5.66 -3.67 -18.04
C GLU A 255 5.10 -3.43 -19.44
N ALA A 256 4.11 -2.54 -19.57
CA ALA A 256 3.57 -2.17 -20.87
C ALA A 256 4.64 -1.56 -21.79
N ALA A 257 5.52 -0.70 -21.24
CA ALA A 257 6.61 -0.10 -22.00
C ALA A 257 7.69 -1.11 -22.39
N GLN A 258 8.02 -2.06 -21.52
CA GLN A 258 8.97 -3.14 -21.81
C GLN A 258 8.46 -4.07 -22.92
N ASN A 259 7.18 -4.46 -22.85
CA ASN A 259 6.56 -5.33 -23.84
C ASN A 259 6.49 -4.67 -25.24
N ASP A 260 6.27 -3.35 -25.27
CA ASP A 260 6.24 -2.61 -26.53
C ASP A 260 7.62 -2.51 -27.18
N THR A 261 8.69 -2.34 -26.39
CA THR A 261 10.07 -2.31 -26.91
C THR A 261 10.53 -3.70 -27.41
N THR A 262 10.12 -4.77 -26.75
CA THR A 262 10.44 -6.14 -27.17
C THR A 262 9.72 -6.53 -28.47
N GLY A 263 8.44 -6.15 -28.60
CA GLY A 263 7.66 -6.42 -29.82
C GLY A 263 8.08 -5.62 -31.05
N GLN A 264 8.94 -4.61 -30.91
CA GLN A 264 9.54 -3.87 -32.05
C GLN A 264 10.87 -4.49 -32.54
N GLN A 265 11.42 -5.43 -31.79
CA GLN A 265 12.70 -6.09 -32.13
C GLN A 265 12.49 -7.43 -32.85
N GLU A 266 11.28 -7.95 -32.91
CA GLU A 266 10.86 -9.10 -33.72
C GLU A 266 10.30 -8.63 -35.07
#